data_6e3b669ef45aed126dc2bce2e267a096
#
_entry.id   6e3b669ef45aed126dc2bce2e267a096
#
_cell.length_a   1.000
_cell.length_b   1.000
_cell.length_c   1.000
_cell.angle_alpha   90.00
_cell.angle_beta   90.00
_cell.angle_gamma   90.00
#
_symmetry.space_group_name_H-M   'P 1'
#
loop_
_entity.id
_entity.type
_entity.pdbx_description
1 polymer ?
#
loop_
_entity_poly.entity_id
_entity_poly.type
_entity_poly.pdbx_seq_one_letter_code
_entity_poly.pdbx_strand_id
1 'polypeptide(L)'
;MLSRTAENLYWLARYVERAEYLARTIDATLRVTALPAAYIGKTNEWDSALLTAGVAASFYQQYEEANEHNVVDYLSFSADNPSSIRNCIEAARLNSRSVRTALTSEMWDTINSAWIELQAVWSKGTSTREDLAKFLRFVQETSLRFDGSAYRTMLRNDAYWFSRLGLHLERADNTARILDVKYHVLLPEEEHVGGPLDFYQWSSILRSVSALTAYHWVYRETLKPWLVADLLILNGTLPRSLASCYDNLTRNLDQIGVAYGRQGPAQRHARGIRNRLEHSNMNDIFQHGVHEFIQEFITDNSRLGEIITKQYLI
;
A
#
# COMPACT_ATOMS: atom_id res chain seq x y z
N MET A 1 22.08 1.98 15.99
CA MET A 1 21.94 3.02 14.94
C MET A 1 21.47 4.32 15.56
N LEU A 2 21.78 5.48 14.97
CA LEU A 2 21.21 6.77 15.37
C LEU A 2 19.72 6.81 14.98
N SER A 3 18.87 7.40 15.85
CA SER A 3 17.42 7.51 15.59
C SER A 3 17.11 8.17 14.25
N ARG A 4 17.81 9.24 13.89
CA ARG A 4 17.68 9.92 12.59
C ARG A 4 17.96 9.01 11.37
N THR A 5 18.92 8.08 11.49
CA THR A 5 19.19 7.11 10.41
C THR A 5 18.07 6.08 10.32
N ALA A 6 17.59 5.59 11.46
CA ALA A 6 16.46 4.68 11.51
C ALA A 6 15.19 5.32 10.91
N GLU A 7 14.94 6.59 11.27
CA GLU A 7 13.81 7.37 10.74
C GLU A 7 13.86 7.48 9.22
N ASN A 8 14.99 7.91 8.67
CA ASN A 8 15.12 8.06 7.21
C ASN A 8 14.95 6.72 6.47
N LEU A 9 15.46 5.60 7.01
CA LEU A 9 15.28 4.27 6.40
C LEU A 9 13.82 3.80 6.47
N TYR A 10 13.16 4.03 7.59
CA TYR A 10 11.76 3.71 7.79
C TYR A 10 10.85 4.50 6.83
N TRP A 11 11.04 5.82 6.73
CA TRP A 11 10.25 6.66 5.85
C TRP A 11 10.59 6.45 4.37
N LEU A 12 11.85 6.21 4.02
CA LEU A 12 12.26 5.83 2.67
C LEU A 12 11.43 4.65 2.15
N ALA A 13 11.36 3.57 2.93
CA ALA A 13 10.61 2.38 2.54
C ALA A 13 9.10 2.62 2.48
N ARG A 14 8.54 3.43 3.39
CA ARG A 14 7.14 3.84 3.34
C ARG A 14 6.81 4.61 2.07
N TYR A 15 7.61 5.60 1.70
CA TYR A 15 7.36 6.39 0.51
C TYR A 15 7.46 5.57 -0.78
N VAL A 16 8.39 4.63 -0.88
CA VAL A 16 8.49 3.74 -2.04
C VAL A 16 7.26 2.84 -2.15
N GLU A 17 6.80 2.23 -1.06
CA GLU A 17 5.60 1.39 -1.03
C GLU A 17 4.33 2.20 -1.31
N ARG A 18 4.24 3.44 -0.82
CA ARG A 18 3.11 4.35 -1.09
C ARG A 18 3.04 4.75 -2.56
N ALA A 19 4.16 5.10 -3.18
CA ALA A 19 4.22 5.42 -4.60
C ALA A 19 3.75 4.24 -5.47
N GLU A 20 4.21 3.02 -5.17
CA GLU A 20 3.76 1.80 -5.85
C GLU A 20 2.26 1.58 -5.68
N TYR A 21 1.76 1.73 -4.46
CA TYR A 21 0.35 1.56 -4.16
C TYR A 21 -0.54 2.51 -4.98
N LEU A 22 -0.19 3.80 -5.04
CA LEU A 22 -0.93 4.76 -5.84
C LEU A 22 -0.89 4.42 -7.33
N ALA A 23 0.27 4.01 -7.85
CA ALA A 23 0.38 3.57 -9.24
C ALA A 23 -0.52 2.36 -9.53
N ARG A 24 -0.63 1.41 -8.61
CA ARG A 24 -1.51 0.24 -8.73
C ARG A 24 -2.98 0.61 -8.60
N THR A 25 -3.32 1.55 -7.72
CA THR A 25 -4.70 2.06 -7.57
C THR A 25 -5.17 2.73 -8.84
N ILE A 26 -4.35 3.61 -9.42
CA ILE A 26 -4.67 4.26 -10.70
C ILE A 26 -4.83 3.22 -11.83
N ASP A 27 -3.89 2.27 -11.97
CA ASP A 27 -3.96 1.22 -13.01
C ASP A 27 -5.22 0.36 -12.85
N ALA A 28 -5.60 0.02 -11.60
CA ALA A 28 -6.80 -0.73 -11.29
C ALA A 28 -8.07 0.05 -11.67
N THR A 29 -8.14 1.34 -11.34
CA THR A 29 -9.27 2.21 -11.68
C THR A 29 -9.41 2.39 -13.20
N LEU A 30 -8.31 2.61 -13.92
CA LEU A 30 -8.31 2.69 -15.39
C LEU A 30 -8.88 1.42 -16.04
N ARG A 31 -8.63 0.25 -15.48
CA ARG A 31 -9.18 -1.02 -16.00
C ARG A 31 -10.69 -1.14 -15.79
N VAL A 32 -11.19 -0.70 -14.63
CA VAL A 32 -12.63 -0.75 -14.34
C VAL A 32 -13.38 0.29 -15.18
N THR A 33 -12.86 1.51 -15.30
CA THR A 33 -13.50 2.57 -16.11
C THR A 33 -13.42 2.33 -17.62
N ALA A 34 -12.57 1.40 -18.08
CA ALA A 34 -12.53 0.98 -19.49
C ALA A 34 -13.61 -0.05 -19.85
N LEU A 35 -14.40 -0.55 -18.89
CA LEU A 35 -15.50 -1.47 -19.16
C LEU A 35 -16.64 -0.76 -19.92
N PRO A 36 -17.42 -1.51 -20.74
CA PRO A 36 -18.60 -0.96 -21.39
C PRO A 36 -19.58 -0.35 -20.37
N ALA A 37 -20.26 0.73 -20.75
CA ALA A 37 -21.20 1.45 -19.89
C ALA A 37 -22.29 0.57 -19.24
N ALA A 38 -22.66 -0.55 -19.90
CA ALA A 38 -23.59 -1.53 -19.34
C ALA A 38 -23.08 -2.23 -18.06
N TYR A 39 -21.79 -2.18 -17.79
CA TYR A 39 -21.15 -2.79 -16.60
C TYR A 39 -20.65 -1.74 -15.60
N ILE A 40 -20.80 -0.44 -15.91
CA ILE A 40 -20.38 0.63 -14.99
C ILE A 40 -21.58 0.93 -14.07
N GLY A 41 -21.35 0.82 -12.76
CA GLY A 41 -22.32 1.18 -11.73
C GLY A 41 -22.58 2.69 -11.65
N LYS A 42 -23.43 3.11 -10.72
CA LYS A 42 -23.70 4.53 -10.42
C LYS A 42 -22.55 5.18 -9.64
N THR A 43 -21.65 4.41 -9.08
CA THR A 43 -20.52 4.88 -8.27
C THR A 43 -19.39 5.40 -9.16
N ASN A 44 -18.82 6.53 -8.76
CA ASN A 44 -17.65 7.07 -9.44
C ASN A 44 -16.38 6.33 -8.98
N GLU A 45 -15.79 5.52 -9.85
CA GLU A 45 -14.58 4.74 -9.54
C GLU A 45 -13.36 5.64 -9.24
N TRP A 46 -13.31 6.85 -9.78
CA TRP A 46 -12.25 7.82 -9.48
C TRP A 46 -12.39 8.40 -8.08
N ASP A 47 -13.62 8.63 -7.62
CA ASP A 47 -13.90 9.01 -6.24
C ASP A 47 -13.50 7.88 -5.27
N SER A 48 -13.82 6.66 -5.62
CA SER A 48 -13.37 5.47 -4.87
C SER A 48 -11.86 5.36 -4.78
N ALA A 49 -11.12 5.72 -5.84
CA ALA A 49 -9.65 5.75 -5.82
C ALA A 49 -9.11 6.81 -4.85
N LEU A 50 -9.73 7.99 -4.77
CA LEU A 50 -9.35 9.04 -3.80
C LEU A 50 -9.61 8.62 -2.36
N LEU A 51 -10.74 7.96 -2.09
CA LEU A 51 -11.08 7.41 -0.78
C LEU A 51 -10.08 6.34 -0.39
N THR A 52 -9.75 5.42 -1.30
CA THR A 52 -8.74 4.38 -1.10
C THR A 52 -7.36 4.97 -0.79
N ALA A 53 -6.97 6.03 -1.50
CA ALA A 53 -5.73 6.75 -1.22
C ALA A 53 -5.76 7.58 0.06
N GLY A 54 -6.92 7.77 0.68
CA GLY A 54 -7.10 8.58 1.89
C GLY A 54 -6.93 10.08 1.68
N VAL A 55 -7.14 10.58 0.46
CA VAL A 55 -6.89 11.98 0.08
C VAL A 55 -8.10 12.71 -0.49
N ALA A 56 -9.31 12.11 -0.42
CA ALA A 56 -10.52 12.69 -0.96
C ALA A 56 -10.82 14.09 -0.40
N ALA A 57 -10.69 14.28 0.92
CA ALA A 57 -10.97 15.57 1.55
C ALA A 57 -10.05 16.70 1.04
N SER A 58 -8.75 16.44 0.85
CA SER A 58 -7.80 17.43 0.31
C SER A 58 -7.95 17.63 -1.19
N PHE A 59 -8.34 16.59 -1.93
CA PHE A 59 -8.65 16.70 -3.35
C PHE A 59 -9.82 17.68 -3.59
N TYR A 60 -10.94 17.53 -2.87
CA TYR A 60 -12.12 18.38 -3.04
C TYR A 60 -11.96 19.83 -2.52
N GLN A 61 -10.82 20.15 -1.91
CA GLN A 61 -10.45 21.56 -1.66
C GLN A 61 -9.92 22.26 -2.91
N GLN A 62 -9.52 21.51 -3.95
CA GLN A 62 -8.87 22.03 -5.16
C GLN A 62 -9.66 21.73 -6.44
N TYR A 63 -10.42 20.65 -6.46
CA TYR A 63 -11.17 20.16 -7.62
C TYR A 63 -12.65 19.95 -7.26
N GLU A 64 -13.53 20.33 -8.18
CA GLU A 64 -14.98 20.17 -8.01
C GLU A 64 -15.44 18.75 -8.36
N GLU A 65 -14.73 18.05 -9.27
CA GLU A 65 -15.13 16.76 -9.82
C GLU A 65 -13.98 15.75 -9.87
N ALA A 66 -14.25 14.52 -9.41
CA ALA A 66 -13.37 13.38 -9.54
C ALA A 66 -13.54 12.72 -10.92
N ASN A 67 -12.74 13.15 -11.88
CA ASN A 67 -12.61 12.55 -13.21
C ASN A 67 -11.20 11.98 -13.44
N GLU A 68 -11.01 11.22 -14.52
CA GLU A 68 -9.71 10.60 -14.85
C GLU A 68 -8.56 11.59 -14.81
N HIS A 69 -8.71 12.72 -15.48
CA HIS A 69 -7.64 13.71 -15.59
C HIS A 69 -7.25 14.29 -14.23
N ASN A 70 -8.23 14.81 -13.48
CA ASN A 70 -7.99 15.47 -12.21
C ASN A 70 -7.40 14.51 -11.17
N VAL A 71 -7.93 13.29 -11.08
CA VAL A 71 -7.50 12.30 -10.09
C VAL A 71 -6.12 11.74 -10.44
N VAL A 72 -5.86 11.44 -11.71
CA VAL A 72 -4.53 10.98 -12.15
C VAL A 72 -3.49 12.06 -11.89
N ASP A 73 -3.75 13.32 -12.24
CA ASP A 73 -2.82 14.43 -11.96
C ASP A 73 -2.58 14.61 -10.47
N TYR A 74 -3.64 14.64 -9.66
CA TYR A 74 -3.54 14.82 -8.22
C TYR A 74 -2.77 13.70 -7.51
N LEU A 75 -3.04 12.45 -7.87
CA LEU A 75 -2.36 11.30 -7.26
C LEU A 75 -0.93 11.10 -7.79
N SER A 76 -0.66 11.51 -9.03
CA SER A 76 0.65 11.28 -9.66
C SER A 76 1.61 12.45 -9.50
N PHE A 77 1.17 13.69 -9.77
CA PHE A 77 2.08 14.80 -10.01
C PHE A 77 1.86 16.03 -9.12
N SER A 78 0.70 16.15 -8.46
CA SER A 78 0.39 17.35 -7.66
C SER A 78 1.43 17.57 -6.55
N ALA A 79 1.95 18.80 -6.49
CA ALA A 79 2.84 19.22 -5.41
C ALA A 79 2.10 19.41 -4.08
N ASP A 80 0.80 19.73 -4.15
CA ASP A 80 -0.05 20.01 -2.98
C ASP A 80 -0.57 18.72 -2.32
N ASN A 81 -0.44 17.58 -2.99
CA ASN A 81 -0.70 16.29 -2.38
C ASN A 81 0.59 15.69 -1.79
N PRO A 82 0.80 15.70 -0.48
CA PRO A 82 2.01 15.16 0.16
C PRO A 82 2.24 13.67 -0.14
N SER A 83 1.17 12.95 -0.50
CA SER A 83 1.21 11.54 -0.85
C SER A 83 1.27 11.28 -2.36
N SER A 84 1.35 12.29 -3.24
CA SER A 84 1.49 12.04 -4.68
C SER A 84 2.71 11.18 -5.00
N ILE A 85 2.65 10.43 -6.10
CA ILE A 85 3.78 9.60 -6.56
C ILE A 85 5.06 10.44 -6.67
N ARG A 86 4.94 11.66 -7.22
CA ARG A 86 6.05 12.62 -7.31
C ARG A 86 6.66 12.94 -5.95
N ASN A 87 5.85 13.39 -5.00
CA ASN A 87 6.32 13.78 -3.68
C ASN A 87 6.86 12.57 -2.88
N CYS A 88 6.26 11.40 -3.05
CA CYS A 88 6.78 10.16 -2.46
C CYS A 88 8.17 9.79 -2.99
N ILE A 89 8.40 9.84 -4.32
CA ILE A 89 9.71 9.52 -4.91
C ILE A 89 10.75 10.60 -4.53
N GLU A 90 10.36 11.87 -4.48
CA GLU A 90 11.22 12.96 -4.02
C GLU A 90 11.64 12.77 -2.56
N ALA A 91 10.69 12.52 -1.66
CA ALA A 91 10.94 12.27 -0.25
C ALA A 91 11.79 11.00 -0.05
N ALA A 92 11.52 9.92 -0.81
CA ALA A 92 12.34 8.72 -0.81
C ALA A 92 13.79 9.03 -1.19
N ARG A 93 14.02 9.85 -2.21
CA ARG A 93 15.36 10.28 -2.63
C ARG A 93 16.06 11.14 -1.58
N LEU A 94 15.36 12.08 -0.97
CA LEU A 94 15.93 12.94 0.10
C LEU A 94 16.34 12.09 1.31
N ASN A 95 15.48 11.15 1.73
CA ASN A 95 15.79 10.22 2.80
C ASN A 95 16.98 9.32 2.44
N SER A 96 17.00 8.75 1.23
CA SER A 96 18.11 7.90 0.78
C SER A 96 19.44 8.65 0.73
N ARG A 97 19.44 9.92 0.33
CA ARG A 97 20.62 10.79 0.34
C ARG A 97 21.16 11.00 1.76
N SER A 98 20.25 11.19 2.74
CA SER A 98 20.62 11.41 4.14
C SER A 98 21.25 10.18 4.80
N VAL A 99 20.95 8.98 4.29
CA VAL A 99 21.46 7.71 4.82
C VAL A 99 22.29 6.91 3.81
N ARG A 100 22.95 7.60 2.88
CA ARG A 100 23.69 6.99 1.76
C ARG A 100 24.65 5.88 2.19
N THR A 101 25.29 6.02 3.37
CA THR A 101 26.24 5.05 3.92
C THR A 101 25.56 3.80 4.54
N ALA A 102 24.27 3.84 4.78
CA ALA A 102 23.50 2.70 5.27
C ALA A 102 22.79 1.93 4.15
N LEU A 103 22.81 2.46 2.92
CA LEU A 103 22.20 1.84 1.74
C LEU A 103 23.29 1.16 0.89
N THR A 104 22.88 0.13 0.15
CA THR A 104 23.71 -0.44 -0.91
C THR A 104 23.70 0.45 -2.15
N SER A 105 24.66 0.28 -3.04
CA SER A 105 24.74 1.05 -4.28
C SER A 105 23.48 0.84 -5.14
N GLU A 106 23.03 -0.40 -5.23
CA GLU A 106 21.84 -0.76 -6.03
C GLU A 106 20.56 -0.09 -5.53
N MET A 107 20.40 0.05 -4.21
CA MET A 107 19.24 0.76 -3.63
C MET A 107 19.28 2.26 -3.95
N TRP A 108 20.45 2.87 -3.76
CA TRP A 108 20.66 4.29 -4.08
C TRP A 108 20.42 4.56 -5.58
N ASP A 109 21.06 3.79 -6.44
CA ASP A 109 20.97 3.96 -7.89
C ASP A 109 19.52 3.79 -8.38
N THR A 110 18.77 2.85 -7.79
CA THR A 110 17.34 2.66 -8.08
C THR A 110 16.54 3.93 -7.79
N ILE A 111 16.66 4.50 -6.61
CA ILE A 111 15.88 5.68 -6.22
C ILE A 111 16.34 6.94 -6.96
N ASN A 112 17.64 7.12 -7.13
CA ASN A 112 18.16 8.28 -7.83
C ASN A 112 17.80 8.26 -9.33
N SER A 113 17.88 7.10 -9.99
CA SER A 113 17.43 6.94 -11.37
C SER A 113 15.92 7.15 -11.51
N ALA A 114 15.13 6.63 -10.55
CA ALA A 114 13.69 6.83 -10.54
C ALA A 114 13.32 8.33 -10.47
N TRP A 115 14.02 9.11 -9.69
CA TRP A 115 13.79 10.55 -9.62
C TRP A 115 14.11 11.26 -10.95
N ILE A 116 15.24 10.93 -11.60
CA ILE A 116 15.62 11.52 -12.88
C ILE A 116 14.58 11.20 -13.96
N GLU A 117 14.14 9.95 -14.03
CA GLU A 117 13.13 9.51 -14.99
C GLU A 117 11.76 10.14 -14.73
N LEU A 118 11.36 10.25 -13.46
CA LEU A 118 10.13 10.94 -13.07
C LEU A 118 10.12 12.40 -13.51
N GLN A 119 11.23 13.13 -13.34
CA GLN A 119 11.35 14.52 -13.79
C GLN A 119 11.19 14.62 -15.32
N ALA A 120 11.74 13.67 -16.08
CA ALA A 120 11.60 13.65 -17.53
C ALA A 120 10.15 13.37 -17.97
N VAL A 121 9.45 12.46 -17.27
CA VAL A 121 8.02 12.17 -17.52
C VAL A 121 7.17 13.39 -17.16
N TRP A 122 7.39 13.98 -15.99
CA TRP A 122 6.63 15.13 -15.52
C TRP A 122 6.78 16.35 -16.44
N SER A 123 7.99 16.64 -16.96
CA SER A 123 8.23 17.75 -17.88
C SER A 123 7.53 17.58 -19.24
N LYS A 124 7.32 16.33 -19.69
CA LYS A 124 6.65 16.00 -20.95
C LYS A 124 5.13 15.84 -20.80
N GLY A 125 4.65 15.53 -19.60
CA GLY A 125 3.28 15.11 -19.32
C GLY A 125 3.00 13.67 -19.79
N THR A 126 1.87 13.12 -19.31
CA THR A 126 1.31 11.83 -19.77
C THR A 126 0.18 12.11 -20.75
N SER A 127 0.51 12.43 -22.00
CA SER A 127 -0.47 12.90 -23.00
C SER A 127 -1.40 11.82 -23.51
N THR A 128 -1.01 10.54 -23.40
CA THR A 128 -1.80 9.41 -23.85
C THR A 128 -1.98 8.37 -22.74
N ARG A 129 -3.01 7.51 -22.88
CA ARG A 129 -3.18 6.37 -21.97
C ARG A 129 -1.98 5.40 -22.00
N GLU A 130 -1.29 5.30 -23.13
CA GLU A 130 -0.08 4.48 -23.24
C GLU A 130 1.08 5.08 -22.42
N ASP A 131 1.27 6.40 -22.45
CA ASP A 131 2.30 7.09 -21.65
C ASP A 131 2.00 6.94 -20.16
N LEU A 132 0.74 7.09 -19.78
CA LEU A 132 0.30 6.87 -18.39
C LEU A 132 0.58 5.41 -17.95
N ALA A 133 0.22 4.43 -18.76
CA ALA A 133 0.47 3.02 -18.45
C ALA A 133 1.98 2.70 -18.32
N LYS A 134 2.83 3.30 -19.15
CA LYS A 134 4.30 3.20 -19.04
C LYS A 134 4.79 3.81 -17.74
N PHE A 135 4.29 5.00 -17.39
CA PHE A 135 4.64 5.67 -16.15
C PHE A 135 4.25 4.86 -14.91
N LEU A 136 3.01 4.36 -14.84
CA LEU A 136 2.55 3.55 -13.72
C LEU A 136 3.37 2.26 -13.56
N ARG A 137 3.70 1.60 -14.68
CA ARG A 137 4.58 0.43 -14.69
C ARG A 137 5.98 0.75 -14.19
N PHE A 138 6.56 1.85 -14.66
CA PHE A 138 7.86 2.33 -14.19
C PHE A 138 7.91 2.51 -12.65
N VAL A 139 6.86 3.11 -12.07
CA VAL A 139 6.77 3.27 -10.61
C VAL A 139 6.72 1.91 -9.89
N GLN A 140 5.91 0.98 -10.41
CA GLN A 140 5.82 -0.39 -9.86
C GLN A 140 7.17 -1.13 -9.96
N GLU A 141 7.85 -1.06 -11.10
CA GLU A 141 9.17 -1.67 -11.30
C GLU A 141 10.25 -1.04 -10.40
N THR A 142 10.16 0.25 -10.14
CA THR A 142 11.05 0.95 -9.19
C THR A 142 10.93 0.36 -7.79
N SER A 143 9.71 0.16 -7.30
CA SER A 143 9.49 -0.45 -5.99
C SER A 143 9.98 -1.89 -5.93
N LEU A 144 9.68 -2.70 -6.95
CA LEU A 144 10.17 -4.09 -7.03
C LEU A 144 11.70 -4.15 -7.05
N ARG A 145 12.34 -3.25 -7.79
CA ARG A 145 13.80 -3.15 -7.87
C ARG A 145 14.41 -2.73 -6.54
N PHE A 146 13.81 -1.75 -5.87
CA PHE A 146 14.25 -1.30 -4.55
C PHE A 146 14.12 -2.40 -3.50
N ASP A 147 12.97 -3.07 -3.41
CA ASP A 147 12.73 -4.17 -2.46
C ASP A 147 13.64 -5.37 -2.74
N GLY A 148 13.80 -5.75 -4.01
CA GLY A 148 14.72 -6.82 -4.43
C GLY A 148 16.18 -6.50 -4.09
N SER A 149 16.63 -5.26 -4.29
CA SER A 149 17.97 -4.82 -3.91
C SER A 149 18.17 -4.88 -2.40
N ALA A 150 17.22 -4.34 -1.62
CA ALA A 150 17.27 -4.41 -0.16
C ALA A 150 17.33 -5.86 0.34
N TYR A 151 16.49 -6.74 -0.21
CA TYR A 151 16.45 -8.14 0.18
C TYR A 151 17.76 -8.88 -0.14
N ARG A 152 18.38 -8.60 -1.30
CA ARG A 152 19.55 -9.35 -1.79
C ARG A 152 20.89 -8.81 -1.33
N THR A 153 20.98 -7.52 -0.97
CA THR A 153 22.27 -6.86 -0.78
C THR A 153 22.48 -6.22 0.59
N MET A 154 21.41 -5.95 1.37
CA MET A 154 21.57 -5.43 2.74
C MET A 154 21.94 -6.52 3.74
N LEU A 155 22.85 -6.18 4.66
CA LEU A 155 23.06 -6.97 5.87
C LEU A 155 21.79 -7.01 6.71
N ARG A 156 21.53 -8.15 7.37
CA ARG A 156 20.38 -8.34 8.27
C ARG A 156 20.66 -7.72 9.64
N ASN A 157 20.78 -6.41 9.66
CA ASN A 157 21.03 -5.61 10.84
C ASN A 157 19.89 -4.60 11.07
N ASP A 158 20.05 -3.68 12.00
CA ASP A 158 19.05 -2.67 12.34
C ASP A 158 18.65 -1.78 11.14
N ALA A 159 19.56 -1.46 10.20
CA ALA A 159 19.23 -0.72 8.99
C ALA A 159 18.18 -1.46 8.13
N TYR A 160 18.40 -2.75 7.92
CA TYR A 160 17.45 -3.60 7.21
C TYR A 160 16.10 -3.67 7.95
N TRP A 161 16.11 -3.92 9.25
CA TRP A 161 14.88 -4.10 10.01
C TRP A 161 14.03 -2.83 10.06
N PHE A 162 14.63 -1.63 10.22
CA PHE A 162 13.88 -0.37 10.16
C PHE A 162 13.29 -0.11 8.77
N SER A 163 14.02 -0.39 7.71
CA SER A 163 13.48 -0.33 6.34
C SER A 163 12.28 -1.28 6.16
N ARG A 164 12.40 -2.53 6.66
CA ARG A 164 11.29 -3.51 6.59
C ARG A 164 10.08 -3.12 7.43
N LEU A 165 10.29 -2.47 8.59
CA LEU A 165 9.17 -1.94 9.38
C LEU A 165 8.35 -0.92 8.58
N GLY A 166 9.02 0.05 7.95
CA GLY A 166 8.35 1.04 7.11
C GLY A 166 7.55 0.40 5.98
N LEU A 167 8.16 -0.54 5.25
CA LEU A 167 7.52 -1.24 4.15
C LEU A 167 6.26 -1.99 4.60
N HIS A 168 6.36 -2.85 5.63
CA HIS A 168 5.24 -3.69 6.02
C HIS A 168 4.12 -2.93 6.69
N LEU A 169 4.42 -1.84 7.41
CA LEU A 169 3.40 -0.97 8.01
C LEU A 169 2.57 -0.26 6.93
N GLU A 170 3.24 0.30 5.91
CA GLU A 170 2.57 0.95 4.79
C GLU A 170 1.77 -0.05 3.95
N ARG A 171 2.34 -1.23 3.70
CA ARG A 171 1.68 -2.30 2.94
C ARG A 171 0.40 -2.81 3.61
N ALA A 172 0.43 -2.97 4.93
CA ALA A 172 -0.76 -3.34 5.71
C ALA A 172 -1.85 -2.27 5.63
N ASP A 173 -1.48 -0.99 5.79
CA ASP A 173 -2.41 0.13 5.65
C ASP A 173 -3.07 0.17 4.27
N ASN A 174 -2.27 0.03 3.21
CA ASN A 174 -2.72 0.03 1.83
C ASN A 174 -3.71 -1.11 1.54
N THR A 175 -3.43 -2.32 2.01
CA THR A 175 -4.32 -3.48 1.82
C THR A 175 -5.63 -3.30 2.59
N ALA A 176 -5.58 -2.78 3.81
CA ALA A 176 -6.75 -2.48 4.60
C ALA A 176 -7.66 -1.45 3.91
N ARG A 177 -7.09 -0.35 3.41
CA ARG A 177 -7.86 0.70 2.71
C ARG A 177 -8.53 0.22 1.43
N ILE A 178 -7.86 -0.63 0.65
CA ILE A 178 -8.47 -1.24 -0.55
C ILE A 178 -9.71 -2.06 -0.18
N LEU A 179 -9.61 -2.86 0.88
CA LEU A 179 -10.74 -3.66 1.36
C LEU A 179 -11.87 -2.78 1.90
N ASP A 180 -11.53 -1.75 2.66
CA ASP A 180 -12.50 -0.83 3.26
C ASP A 180 -13.38 -0.18 2.21
N VAL A 181 -12.79 0.39 1.17
CA VAL A 181 -13.53 1.03 0.08
C VAL A 181 -14.48 0.04 -0.62
N LYS A 182 -14.05 -1.20 -0.85
CA LYS A 182 -14.94 -2.19 -1.49
C LYS A 182 -16.09 -2.59 -0.60
N TYR A 183 -15.86 -2.78 0.68
CA TYR A 183 -16.90 -3.22 1.62
C TYR A 183 -17.81 -2.10 2.10
N HIS A 184 -17.43 -0.85 1.96
CA HIS A 184 -18.21 0.30 2.43
C HIS A 184 -18.81 1.14 1.28
N VAL A 185 -18.04 1.37 0.22
CA VAL A 185 -18.41 2.30 -0.86
C VAL A 185 -18.93 1.58 -2.10
N LEU A 186 -18.30 0.46 -2.45
CA LEU A 186 -18.60 -0.29 -3.68
C LEU A 186 -19.47 -1.52 -3.43
N LEU A 187 -20.23 -1.57 -2.31
CA LEU A 187 -21.21 -2.61 -2.10
C LEU A 187 -22.31 -2.49 -3.18
N PRO A 188 -22.54 -3.53 -3.99
CA PRO A 188 -23.64 -3.50 -4.93
C PRO A 188 -24.98 -3.50 -4.17
N GLU A 189 -26.02 -2.90 -4.76
CA GLU A 189 -27.40 -3.14 -4.32
C GLU A 189 -27.63 -4.66 -4.30
N GLU A 190 -28.48 -5.16 -3.38
CA GLU A 190 -28.68 -6.62 -3.16
C GLU A 190 -28.92 -7.43 -4.44
N GLU A 191 -29.54 -6.82 -5.45
CA GLU A 191 -29.82 -7.43 -6.76
C GLU A 191 -28.57 -7.65 -7.65
N HIS A 192 -27.42 -7.08 -7.31
CA HIS A 192 -26.20 -7.07 -8.13
C HIS A 192 -25.02 -7.82 -7.52
N VAL A 193 -25.17 -8.43 -6.35
CA VAL A 193 -24.13 -9.24 -5.72
C VAL A 193 -23.82 -10.46 -6.61
N GLY A 194 -22.53 -10.62 -6.97
CA GLY A 194 -22.08 -11.66 -7.90
C GLY A 194 -22.30 -11.35 -9.38
N GLY A 195 -22.78 -10.15 -9.72
CA GLY A 195 -22.89 -9.69 -11.11
C GLY A 195 -21.54 -9.40 -11.77
N PRO A 196 -21.53 -9.10 -13.10
CA PRO A 196 -20.30 -8.83 -13.84
C PRO A 196 -19.47 -7.69 -13.26
N LEU A 197 -20.08 -6.59 -12.83
CA LEU A 197 -19.40 -5.46 -12.23
C LEU A 197 -18.68 -5.86 -10.93
N ASP A 198 -19.38 -6.57 -10.05
CA ASP A 198 -18.81 -7.05 -8.79
C ASP A 198 -17.59 -7.97 -9.04
N PHE A 199 -17.68 -8.88 -10.00
CA PHE A 199 -16.56 -9.70 -10.43
C PHE A 199 -15.37 -8.86 -10.92
N TYR A 200 -15.58 -7.84 -11.74
CA TYR A 200 -14.52 -6.99 -12.25
C TYR A 200 -13.89 -6.13 -11.15
N GLN A 201 -14.67 -5.61 -10.22
CA GLN A 201 -14.16 -4.85 -9.08
C GLN A 201 -13.30 -5.73 -8.16
N TRP A 202 -13.72 -6.94 -7.81
CA TRP A 202 -12.92 -7.89 -7.04
C TRP A 202 -11.66 -8.33 -7.77
N SER A 203 -11.75 -8.55 -9.08
CA SER A 203 -10.57 -8.83 -9.92
C SER A 203 -9.58 -7.67 -9.90
N SER A 204 -10.07 -6.43 -9.97
CA SER A 204 -9.26 -5.22 -9.92
C SER A 204 -8.53 -5.07 -8.58
N ILE A 205 -9.23 -5.32 -7.47
CA ILE A 205 -8.65 -5.34 -6.12
C ILE A 205 -7.52 -6.37 -6.04
N LEU A 206 -7.77 -7.61 -6.43
CA LEU A 206 -6.74 -8.65 -6.41
C LEU A 206 -5.55 -8.31 -7.31
N ARG A 207 -5.76 -7.65 -8.44
CA ARG A 207 -4.69 -7.18 -9.33
C ARG A 207 -3.88 -6.04 -8.70
N SER A 208 -4.53 -5.08 -8.04
CA SER A 208 -3.85 -3.95 -7.38
C SER A 208 -2.89 -4.41 -6.27
N VAL A 209 -3.17 -5.53 -5.62
CA VAL A 209 -2.28 -6.14 -4.62
C VAL A 209 -1.48 -7.34 -5.16
N SER A 210 -1.49 -7.58 -6.50
CA SER A 210 -0.81 -8.72 -7.14
C SER A 210 -1.24 -10.10 -6.64
N ALA A 211 -2.49 -10.24 -6.17
CA ALA A 211 -3.00 -11.44 -5.51
C ALA A 211 -3.91 -12.32 -6.38
N LEU A 212 -4.25 -11.90 -7.62
CA LEU A 212 -5.21 -12.65 -8.45
C LEU A 212 -4.75 -14.09 -8.74
N THR A 213 -3.48 -14.28 -9.09
CA THR A 213 -2.91 -15.62 -9.30
C THR A 213 -2.89 -16.42 -8.00
N ALA A 214 -2.51 -15.79 -6.88
CA ALA A 214 -2.52 -16.43 -5.56
C ALA A 214 -3.93 -16.88 -5.16
N TYR A 215 -4.95 -16.06 -5.42
CA TYR A 215 -6.34 -16.44 -5.18
C TYR A 215 -6.70 -17.76 -5.87
N HIS A 216 -6.44 -17.88 -7.18
CA HIS A 216 -6.73 -19.09 -7.93
C HIS A 216 -5.93 -20.31 -7.45
N TRP A 217 -4.71 -20.11 -6.97
CA TRP A 217 -3.90 -21.19 -6.39
C TRP A 217 -4.46 -21.71 -5.05
N VAL A 218 -4.90 -20.78 -4.19
CA VAL A 218 -5.36 -21.11 -2.84
C VAL A 218 -6.76 -21.74 -2.87
N TYR A 219 -7.71 -21.10 -3.56
CA TYR A 219 -9.12 -21.50 -3.44
C TYR A 219 -9.60 -22.38 -4.61
N ARG A 220 -8.99 -22.27 -5.79
CA ARG A 220 -9.38 -23.01 -7.01
C ARG A 220 -10.86 -22.86 -7.38
N GLU A 221 -11.46 -21.72 -7.05
CA GLU A 221 -12.85 -21.38 -7.24
C GLU A 221 -13.01 -20.04 -7.99
N THR A 222 -14.22 -19.77 -8.43
CA THR A 222 -14.62 -18.45 -8.94
C THR A 222 -14.44 -17.39 -7.85
N LEU A 223 -14.30 -16.12 -8.24
CA LEU A 223 -14.13 -15.03 -7.27
C LEU A 223 -15.35 -14.92 -6.37
N LYS A 224 -15.12 -15.01 -5.08
CA LYS A 224 -16.13 -14.85 -4.03
C LYS A 224 -15.63 -13.80 -3.03
N PRO A 225 -16.46 -12.79 -2.69
CA PRO A 225 -16.07 -11.69 -1.80
C PRO A 225 -15.42 -12.15 -0.50
N TRP A 226 -16.00 -13.15 0.17
CA TRP A 226 -15.48 -13.65 1.44
C TRP A 226 -14.13 -14.37 1.33
N LEU A 227 -13.85 -15.05 0.20
CA LEU A 227 -12.55 -15.69 -0.05
C LEU A 227 -11.49 -14.64 -0.40
N VAL A 228 -11.88 -13.54 -1.05
CA VAL A 228 -10.97 -12.40 -1.28
C VAL A 228 -10.61 -11.74 0.05
N ALA A 229 -11.59 -11.53 0.93
CA ALA A 229 -11.33 -10.99 2.27
C ALA A 229 -10.44 -11.94 3.10
N ASP A 230 -10.73 -13.24 3.10
CA ASP A 230 -9.89 -14.24 3.78
C ASP A 230 -8.43 -14.20 3.29
N LEU A 231 -8.24 -14.15 1.97
CA LEU A 231 -6.92 -14.06 1.37
C LEU A 231 -6.15 -12.81 1.81
N LEU A 232 -6.81 -11.66 1.82
CA LEU A 232 -6.18 -10.38 2.08
C LEU A 232 -6.06 -10.05 3.57
N ILE A 233 -6.90 -10.62 4.41
CA ILE A 233 -6.86 -10.39 5.87
C ILE A 233 -6.03 -11.47 6.57
N LEU A 234 -6.41 -12.74 6.43
CA LEU A 234 -5.95 -13.81 7.31
C LEU A 234 -4.87 -14.73 6.71
N ASN A 235 -4.66 -14.72 5.40
CA ASN A 235 -3.70 -15.65 4.78
C ASN A 235 -2.25 -15.24 5.07
N GLY A 236 -1.55 -16.00 5.93
CA GLY A 236 -0.16 -15.74 6.32
C GLY A 236 0.88 -15.96 5.21
N THR A 237 0.51 -16.60 4.09
CA THR A 237 1.44 -16.89 2.98
C THR A 237 1.40 -15.84 1.86
N LEU A 238 0.34 -15.02 1.79
CA LEU A 238 0.27 -13.93 0.82
C LEU A 238 1.08 -12.72 1.32
N PRO A 239 2.13 -12.27 0.61
CA PRO A 239 3.02 -11.20 1.10
C PRO A 239 2.35 -9.84 1.39
N ARG A 240 1.16 -9.61 0.83
CA ARG A 240 0.38 -8.37 1.00
C ARG A 240 -0.84 -8.52 1.90
N SER A 241 -1.08 -9.69 2.51
CA SER A 241 -2.14 -9.84 3.50
C SER A 241 -1.80 -9.10 4.80
N LEU A 242 -2.83 -8.76 5.58
CA LEU A 242 -2.63 -8.14 6.89
C LEU A 242 -1.87 -9.09 7.83
N ALA A 243 -2.21 -10.38 7.84
CA ALA A 243 -1.53 -11.39 8.65
C ALA A 243 -0.03 -11.49 8.32
N SER A 244 0.34 -11.62 7.03
CA SER A 244 1.74 -11.70 6.61
C SER A 244 2.52 -10.42 6.92
N CYS A 245 1.89 -9.24 6.73
CA CYS A 245 2.52 -7.97 7.09
C CYS A 245 2.84 -7.90 8.58
N TYR A 246 1.91 -8.33 9.45
CA TYR A 246 2.12 -8.30 10.90
C TYR A 246 3.05 -9.37 11.42
N ASP A 247 3.14 -10.53 10.77
CA ASP A 247 4.21 -11.51 11.03
C ASP A 247 5.59 -10.91 10.78
N ASN A 248 5.76 -10.21 9.65
CA ASN A 248 7.01 -9.55 9.32
C ASN A 248 7.30 -8.35 10.22
N LEU A 249 6.30 -7.50 10.54
CA LEU A 249 6.45 -6.39 11.48
C LEU A 249 6.92 -6.88 12.86
N THR A 250 6.25 -7.90 13.40
CA THR A 250 6.59 -8.46 14.72
C THR A 250 7.99 -9.05 14.72
N ARG A 251 8.34 -9.82 13.69
CA ARG A 251 9.70 -10.38 13.54
C ARG A 251 10.79 -9.30 13.49
N ASN A 252 10.59 -8.25 12.69
CA ASN A 252 11.58 -7.18 12.60
C ASN A 252 11.69 -6.37 13.90
N LEU A 253 10.57 -6.09 14.58
CA LEU A 253 10.57 -5.45 15.90
C LEU A 253 11.29 -6.31 16.96
N ASP A 254 11.13 -7.62 16.92
CA ASP A 254 11.81 -8.54 17.82
C ASP A 254 13.33 -8.56 17.56
N GLN A 255 13.76 -8.55 16.29
CA GLN A 255 15.18 -8.44 15.94
C GLN A 255 15.81 -7.13 16.45
N ILE A 256 15.09 -5.99 16.30
CA ILE A 256 15.52 -4.70 16.87
C ILE A 256 15.58 -4.80 18.40
N GLY A 257 14.57 -5.42 19.03
CA GLY A 257 14.56 -5.63 20.47
C GLY A 257 15.76 -6.43 20.99
N VAL A 258 16.13 -7.48 20.26
CA VAL A 258 17.34 -8.29 20.56
C VAL A 258 18.61 -7.44 20.38
N ALA A 259 18.75 -6.71 19.28
CA ALA A 259 19.93 -5.90 18.97
C ALA A 259 20.14 -4.77 20.00
N TYR A 260 19.08 -4.19 20.53
CA TYR A 260 19.16 -3.12 21.53
C TYR A 260 19.01 -3.62 22.99
N GLY A 261 18.87 -4.92 23.21
CA GLY A 261 18.75 -5.52 24.54
C GLY A 261 17.47 -5.12 25.29
N ARG A 262 16.45 -4.62 24.60
CA ARG A 262 15.19 -4.17 25.22
C ARG A 262 13.99 -4.32 24.30
N GLN A 263 12.87 -4.69 24.88
CA GLN A 263 11.55 -4.66 24.25
C GLN A 263 10.70 -3.51 24.82
N GLY A 264 9.77 -2.99 24.04
CA GLY A 264 8.98 -1.84 24.43
C GLY A 264 7.52 -1.90 23.97
N PRO A 265 6.82 -0.76 24.02
CA PRO A 265 5.43 -0.66 23.59
C PRO A 265 5.19 -1.11 22.14
N ALA A 266 6.13 -0.84 21.21
CA ALA A 266 5.99 -1.22 19.80
C ALA A 266 5.87 -2.73 19.63
N GLN A 267 6.73 -3.52 20.28
CA GLN A 267 6.65 -4.99 20.24
C GLN A 267 5.34 -5.52 20.82
N ARG A 268 4.90 -4.97 21.96
CA ARG A 268 3.64 -5.40 22.60
C ARG A 268 2.43 -5.12 21.73
N HIS A 269 2.36 -3.93 21.14
CA HIS A 269 1.24 -3.52 20.29
C HIS A 269 1.19 -4.35 18.99
N ALA A 270 2.34 -4.53 18.32
CA ALA A 270 2.42 -5.35 17.11
C ALA A 270 2.01 -6.81 17.37
N ARG A 271 2.47 -7.42 18.48
CA ARG A 271 2.07 -8.78 18.88
C ARG A 271 0.58 -8.86 19.19
N GLY A 272 -0.02 -7.82 19.79
CA GLY A 272 -1.47 -7.77 20.05
C GLY A 272 -2.28 -7.86 18.76
N ILE A 273 -1.92 -7.06 17.75
CA ILE A 273 -2.58 -7.09 16.43
C ILE A 273 -2.32 -8.42 15.72
N ARG A 274 -1.07 -8.91 15.70
CA ARG A 274 -0.73 -10.20 15.12
C ARG A 274 -1.56 -11.33 15.73
N ASN A 275 -1.63 -11.41 17.06
CA ASN A 275 -2.39 -12.44 17.77
C ASN A 275 -3.89 -12.34 17.46
N ARG A 276 -4.44 -11.14 17.35
CA ARG A 276 -5.83 -10.95 16.92
C ARG A 276 -6.06 -11.53 15.53
N LEU A 277 -5.21 -11.22 14.55
CA LEU A 277 -5.31 -11.77 13.18
C LEU A 277 -5.17 -13.31 13.17
N GLU A 278 -4.25 -13.86 13.95
CA GLU A 278 -3.99 -15.31 14.03
C GLU A 278 -5.17 -16.08 14.63
N HIS A 279 -5.92 -15.49 15.57
CA HIS A 279 -7.05 -16.14 16.25
C HIS A 279 -8.42 -15.74 15.66
N SER A 280 -8.46 -14.80 14.68
CA SER A 280 -9.69 -14.45 13.98
C SER A 280 -10.03 -15.48 12.90
N ASN A 281 -11.32 -15.63 12.66
CA ASN A 281 -11.82 -16.36 11.49
C ASN A 281 -12.80 -15.49 10.69
N MET A 282 -12.98 -15.79 9.42
CA MET A 282 -13.81 -14.95 8.54
C MET A 282 -15.27 -14.91 8.95
N ASN A 283 -15.82 -15.97 9.56
CA ASN A 283 -17.22 -15.96 10.02
C ASN A 283 -17.43 -14.92 11.12
N ASP A 284 -16.51 -14.86 12.08
CA ASP A 284 -16.60 -13.86 13.17
C ASP A 284 -16.43 -12.45 12.62
N ILE A 285 -15.49 -12.23 11.67
CA ILE A 285 -15.29 -10.94 11.02
C ILE A 285 -16.56 -10.50 10.27
N PHE A 286 -17.21 -11.41 9.52
CA PHE A 286 -18.46 -11.08 8.83
C PHE A 286 -19.61 -10.81 9.78
N GLN A 287 -19.71 -11.53 10.89
CA GLN A 287 -20.75 -11.29 11.91
C GLN A 287 -20.63 -9.93 12.60
N HIS A 288 -19.39 -9.46 12.83
CA HIS A 288 -19.13 -8.15 13.44
C HIS A 288 -19.11 -7.00 12.43
N GLY A 289 -19.00 -7.29 11.14
CA GLY A 289 -18.83 -6.33 10.06
C GLY A 289 -17.38 -6.23 9.58
N VAL A 290 -17.19 -6.44 8.29
CA VAL A 290 -15.82 -6.34 7.68
C VAL A 290 -15.32 -4.91 7.71
N HIS A 291 -16.18 -3.93 7.47
CA HIS A 291 -15.85 -2.51 7.53
C HIS A 291 -15.35 -2.11 8.92
N GLU A 292 -16.09 -2.45 9.96
CA GLU A 292 -15.75 -2.17 11.36
C GLU A 292 -14.42 -2.79 11.73
N PHE A 293 -14.19 -4.05 11.37
CA PHE A 293 -12.92 -4.74 11.59
C PHE A 293 -11.75 -4.02 10.91
N ILE A 294 -11.93 -3.61 9.65
CA ILE A 294 -10.87 -2.92 8.90
C ILE A 294 -10.61 -1.52 9.44
N GLN A 295 -11.61 -0.76 9.85
CA GLN A 295 -11.45 0.56 10.47
C GLN A 295 -10.70 0.49 11.79
N GLU A 296 -11.01 -0.51 12.63
CA GLU A 296 -10.26 -0.77 13.85
C GLU A 296 -8.79 -1.13 13.53
N PHE A 297 -8.58 -1.99 12.52
CA PHE A 297 -7.24 -2.35 12.08
C PHE A 297 -6.43 -1.14 11.58
N ILE A 298 -7.01 -0.26 10.74
CA ILE A 298 -6.36 0.97 10.25
C ILE A 298 -5.97 1.88 11.43
N THR A 299 -6.85 2.02 12.40
CA THR A 299 -6.59 2.80 13.62
C THR A 299 -5.42 2.23 14.43
N ASP A 300 -5.41 0.92 14.65
CA ASP A 300 -4.35 0.23 15.37
C ASP A 300 -3.01 0.25 14.62
N ASN A 301 -3.05 0.13 13.28
CA ASN A 301 -1.87 0.23 12.43
C ASN A 301 -1.24 1.62 12.48
N SER A 302 -2.07 2.66 12.43
CA SER A 302 -1.63 4.06 12.58
C SER A 302 -0.99 4.29 13.95
N ARG A 303 -1.63 3.78 15.02
CA ARG A 303 -1.10 3.85 16.39
C ARG A 303 0.23 3.12 16.54
N LEU A 304 0.42 1.97 15.87
CA LEU A 304 1.71 1.28 15.85
C LEU A 304 2.79 2.18 15.24
N GLY A 305 2.50 2.87 14.14
CA GLY A 305 3.42 3.83 13.52
C GLY A 305 3.85 4.94 14.49
N GLU A 306 2.92 5.53 15.24
CA GLU A 306 3.22 6.53 16.27
C GLU A 306 4.09 5.96 17.40
N ILE A 307 3.78 4.75 17.86
CA ILE A 307 4.55 4.07 18.92
C ILE A 307 5.97 3.79 18.46
N ILE A 308 6.16 3.29 17.21
CA ILE A 308 7.49 3.08 16.62
C ILE A 308 8.27 4.40 16.58
N THR A 309 7.62 5.48 16.12
CA THR A 309 8.23 6.82 16.06
C THR A 309 8.71 7.26 17.44
N LYS A 310 7.85 7.22 18.45
CA LYS A 310 8.19 7.61 19.82
C LYS A 310 9.26 6.73 20.47
N GLN A 311 9.31 5.44 20.12
CA GLN A 311 10.23 4.49 20.77
C GLN A 311 11.63 4.50 20.14
N TYR A 312 11.76 4.79 18.85
CA TYR A 312 12.99 4.57 18.09
C TYR A 312 13.46 5.74 17.22
N LEU A 313 12.57 6.61 16.76
CA LEU A 313 12.86 7.57 15.70
C LEU A 313 13.01 9.02 16.20
N ILE A 314 12.68 9.31 17.45
CA ILE A 314 12.81 10.63 18.10
C ILE A 314 14.07 10.69 18.98
#